data_9bb3ddc9498e56d0aa1889ed14c9c446
#
_entry.id   9bb3ddc9498e56d0aa1889ed14c9c446
#
_cell.length_a   1.000
_cell.length_b   1.000
_cell.length_c   1.000
_cell.angle_alpha   90.00
_cell.angle_beta   90.00
_cell.angle_gamma   90.00
#
_symmetry.space_group_name_H-M   'P 1'
#
loop_
_entity.id
_entity.type
_entity.pdbx_description
1 polymer ?
#
loop_
_entity_poly.entity_id
_entity_poly.type
_entity_poly.pdbx_seq_one_letter_code
_entity_poly.pdbx_strand_id
1 'polypeptide(L)'
;MKERMYVDFHVLQTVPPSCVNRDDMGQPKTATYGGTTRARVSSQSWKYAIRERFMEIFPKEQVGIRTRRLIDLIAGYIREDNPEIDEKEAAKRAQTVLEAVGFKFKSKNEEENPDDDEKKTDKKSRKKTENDNTPNANAVFFISKAQAMAIAKMAAFHSGTTYSKEEKQDCVKALQENPSIDIALFGRMLAGNSDLKTDASVQVAHAISTHAVNNEYDDFTAVDDYTKDDNTGAGHMGTAAYNSCTMYRFASLNVTDLNRILQGTDTAEVVREFAEAFICSMPTGKQNSFASATLPDVVYITIRKDRPVNLCGAFEKAIKPSENGNAEPSANALKQYAKNLYEDYDAPEKAITVGRGMEEIAEKMSFHKLLDTLEKAVSNAIAGKGDGFEEAV
;
A
#
# COMPACT_ATOMS: atom_id res chain seq x y z
N MET A 1 -3.92 27.43 -16.00
CA MET A 1 -3.52 26.40 -15.01
C MET A 1 -4.51 25.25 -15.17
N LYS A 2 -4.07 24.00 -15.38
CA LYS A 2 -5.00 22.87 -15.32
C LYS A 2 -5.53 22.79 -13.89
N GLU A 3 -6.84 22.76 -13.72
CA GLU A 3 -7.46 22.59 -12.41
C GLU A 3 -6.93 21.32 -11.77
N ARG A 4 -6.52 21.42 -10.50
CA ARG A 4 -6.11 20.25 -9.70
C ARG A 4 -7.36 19.52 -9.22
N MET A 5 -7.27 18.22 -9.06
CA MET A 5 -8.33 17.43 -8.46
C MET A 5 -7.73 16.48 -7.44
N TYR A 6 -8.23 16.55 -6.23
CA TYR A 6 -7.89 15.65 -5.13
C TYR A 6 -9.14 14.89 -4.68
N VAL A 7 -8.97 13.61 -4.38
CA VAL A 7 -9.97 12.78 -3.73
C VAL A 7 -9.43 12.38 -2.37
N ASP A 8 -10.07 12.85 -1.31
CA ASP A 8 -9.71 12.53 0.05
C ASP A 8 -10.65 11.47 0.62
N PHE A 9 -10.08 10.43 1.18
CA PHE A 9 -10.78 9.29 1.76
C PHE A 9 -10.63 9.33 3.27
N HIS A 10 -11.74 9.47 4.00
CA HIS A 10 -11.82 9.43 5.44
C HIS A 10 -12.65 8.22 5.85
N VAL A 11 -12.06 7.30 6.58
CA VAL A 11 -12.70 6.03 6.93
C VAL A 11 -12.62 5.80 8.43
N LEU A 12 -13.76 5.51 9.06
CA LEU A 12 -13.85 4.99 10.41
C LEU A 12 -14.13 3.49 10.34
N GLN A 13 -13.33 2.70 11.04
CA GLN A 13 -13.44 1.24 11.04
C GLN A 13 -13.19 0.69 12.42
N THR A 14 -14.20 0.03 12.97
CA THR A 14 -14.06 -0.68 14.24
C THR A 14 -13.45 -2.04 14.01
N VAL A 15 -12.35 -2.29 14.71
CA VAL A 15 -11.60 -3.54 14.67
C VAL A 15 -11.74 -4.23 16.02
N PRO A 16 -12.26 -5.48 16.06
CA PRO A 16 -12.39 -6.25 17.29
C PRO A 16 -11.01 -6.60 17.88
N PRO A 17 -10.93 -7.25 19.04
CA PRO A 17 -9.67 -7.71 19.60
C PRO A 17 -8.81 -8.38 18.56
N SER A 18 -7.59 -7.88 18.32
CA SER A 18 -6.73 -8.31 17.24
C SER A 18 -5.31 -7.74 17.33
N CYS A 19 -4.43 -8.25 16.48
CA CYS A 19 -3.08 -7.75 16.33
C CYS A 19 -2.71 -7.60 14.84
N VAL A 20 -3.40 -6.69 14.16
CA VAL A 20 -3.33 -6.53 12.69
C VAL A 20 -1.99 -6.00 12.18
N ASN A 21 -1.23 -5.27 13.02
CA ASN A 21 0.10 -4.77 12.66
C ASN A 21 1.03 -4.79 13.88
N ARG A 22 2.11 -5.56 13.82
CA ARG A 22 3.01 -5.84 14.92
C ARG A 22 4.30 -5.05 14.84
N ASP A 23 4.88 -4.76 16.00
CA ASP A 23 6.27 -4.31 16.16
C ASP A 23 7.26 -5.50 16.11
N ASP A 24 8.54 -5.22 16.36
CA ASP A 24 9.61 -6.24 16.34
C ASP A 24 9.50 -7.21 17.52
N MET A 25 8.79 -6.84 18.58
CA MET A 25 8.50 -7.69 19.74
C MET A 25 7.22 -8.53 19.57
N GLY A 26 6.54 -8.41 18.41
CA GLY A 26 5.31 -9.13 18.12
C GLY A 26 4.05 -8.51 18.72
N GLN A 27 4.14 -7.33 19.34
CA GLN A 27 3.01 -6.62 19.95
C GLN A 27 2.29 -5.70 18.94
N PRO A 28 1.01 -5.35 19.19
CA PRO A 28 0.31 -4.37 18.38
C PRO A 28 1.08 -3.05 18.36
N LYS A 29 1.30 -2.49 17.18
CA LYS A 29 1.94 -1.16 17.05
C LYS A 29 1.08 -0.09 17.67
N THR A 30 1.72 0.83 18.39
CA THR A 30 1.09 2.00 18.98
C THR A 30 1.77 3.29 18.54
N ALA A 31 1.15 4.42 18.88
CA ALA A 31 1.72 5.76 18.76
C ALA A 31 1.09 6.66 19.85
N THR A 32 1.80 7.70 20.26
CA THR A 32 1.22 8.74 21.12
C THR A 32 0.62 9.82 20.23
N TYR A 33 -0.65 10.18 20.47
CA TYR A 33 -1.32 11.29 19.79
C TYR A 33 -2.29 11.97 20.77
N GLY A 34 -2.24 13.31 20.84
CA GLY A 34 -3.02 14.08 21.81
C GLY A 34 -2.76 13.66 23.26
N GLY A 35 -1.51 13.30 23.60
CA GLY A 35 -1.09 12.92 24.94
C GLY A 35 -1.52 11.52 25.41
N THR A 36 -2.15 10.69 24.53
CA THR A 36 -2.59 9.34 24.88
C THR A 36 -2.06 8.28 23.91
N THR A 37 -1.91 7.04 24.40
CA THR A 37 -1.53 5.90 23.55
C THR A 37 -2.68 5.51 22.63
N ARG A 38 -2.38 5.36 21.36
CA ARG A 38 -3.32 4.97 20.30
C ARG A 38 -2.86 3.67 19.65
N ALA A 39 -3.79 2.82 19.26
CA ALA A 39 -3.48 1.77 18.30
C ALA A 39 -3.04 2.41 16.97
N ARG A 40 -2.05 1.80 16.31
CA ARG A 40 -1.54 2.29 15.03
C ARG A 40 -1.34 1.16 14.04
N VAL A 41 -1.82 1.37 12.82
CA VAL A 41 -1.50 0.51 11.68
C VAL A 41 -0.72 1.33 10.68
N SER A 42 0.47 0.87 10.31
CA SER A 42 1.37 1.62 9.44
C SER A 42 0.83 1.76 8.03
N SER A 43 1.13 2.88 7.38
CA SER A 43 0.77 3.11 5.98
C SER A 43 1.32 2.02 5.04
N GLN A 44 2.50 1.47 5.36
CA GLN A 44 3.10 0.37 4.59
C GLN A 44 2.24 -0.90 4.67
N SER A 45 1.67 -1.19 5.84
CA SER A 45 0.79 -2.35 6.03
C SER A 45 -0.51 -2.19 5.24
N TRP A 46 -1.10 -0.98 5.24
CA TRP A 46 -2.26 -0.66 4.40
C TRP A 46 -1.94 -0.74 2.90
N LYS A 47 -0.84 -0.12 2.46
CA LYS A 47 -0.41 -0.18 1.05
C LYS A 47 -0.15 -1.63 0.58
N TYR A 48 0.36 -2.48 1.47
CA TYR A 48 0.52 -3.90 1.17
C TYR A 48 -0.84 -4.59 0.96
N ALA A 49 -1.79 -4.42 1.89
CA ALA A 49 -3.13 -4.99 1.78
C ALA A 49 -3.88 -4.50 0.51
N ILE A 50 -3.76 -3.22 0.17
CA ILE A 50 -4.32 -2.64 -1.06
C ILE A 50 -3.69 -3.30 -2.30
N ARG A 51 -2.36 -3.51 -2.32
CA ARG A 51 -1.69 -4.17 -3.45
C ARG A 51 -2.07 -5.65 -3.59
N GLU A 52 -2.28 -6.38 -2.50
CA GLU A 52 -2.83 -7.75 -2.56
C GLU A 52 -4.22 -7.74 -3.23
N ARG A 53 -5.06 -6.77 -2.88
CA ARG A 53 -6.37 -6.59 -3.53
C ARG A 53 -6.25 -6.24 -5.01
N PHE A 54 -5.26 -5.42 -5.41
CA PHE A 54 -4.99 -5.12 -6.82
C PHE A 54 -4.65 -6.36 -7.65
N MET A 55 -3.99 -7.37 -7.06
CA MET A 55 -3.71 -8.63 -7.74
C MET A 55 -4.98 -9.44 -8.08
N GLU A 56 -6.10 -9.15 -7.40
CA GLU A 56 -7.40 -9.78 -7.67
C GLU A 56 -8.24 -8.96 -8.67
N ILE A 57 -8.11 -7.62 -8.63
CA ILE A 57 -8.92 -6.68 -9.42
C ILE A 57 -8.31 -6.46 -10.82
N PHE A 58 -7.01 -6.19 -10.88
CA PHE A 58 -6.34 -5.84 -12.13
C PHE A 58 -5.67 -7.05 -12.80
N PRO A 59 -5.53 -7.03 -14.13
CA PRO A 59 -4.65 -7.95 -14.83
C PRO A 59 -3.22 -7.92 -14.26
N LYS A 60 -2.58 -9.07 -14.15
CA LYS A 60 -1.22 -9.19 -13.55
C LYS A 60 -0.18 -8.29 -14.22
N GLU A 61 -0.36 -7.99 -15.50
CA GLU A 61 0.51 -7.12 -16.29
C GLU A 61 0.46 -5.66 -15.84
N GLN A 62 -0.65 -5.24 -15.23
CA GLN A 62 -0.86 -3.86 -14.76
C GLN A 62 -0.39 -3.64 -13.33
N VAL A 63 -0.05 -4.70 -12.59
CA VAL A 63 0.49 -4.63 -11.23
C VAL A 63 1.99 -4.90 -11.23
N GLY A 64 2.74 -4.05 -10.54
CA GLY A 64 4.20 -4.10 -10.53
C GLY A 64 4.78 -5.22 -9.67
N ILE A 65 6.00 -5.59 -9.97
CA ILE A 65 6.77 -6.62 -9.29
C ILE A 65 7.75 -5.93 -8.32
N ARG A 66 7.76 -6.35 -7.06
CA ARG A 66 8.73 -5.92 -6.06
C ARG A 66 9.73 -7.04 -5.80
N THR A 67 10.97 -6.89 -6.25
CA THR A 67 11.98 -7.95 -6.15
C THR A 67 13.38 -7.42 -5.89
N ARG A 68 14.21 -8.24 -5.24
CA ARG A 68 15.68 -8.10 -5.21
C ARG A 68 16.34 -8.92 -6.33
N ARG A 69 15.61 -9.86 -6.94
CA ARG A 69 16.07 -10.75 -8.01
C ARG A 69 15.83 -10.12 -9.38
N LEU A 70 16.31 -8.90 -9.55
CA LEU A 70 16.05 -8.12 -10.75
C LEU A 70 16.78 -8.70 -11.99
N ILE A 71 17.99 -9.24 -11.79
CA ILE A 71 18.75 -9.91 -12.84
C ILE A 71 17.98 -11.11 -13.38
N ASP A 72 17.46 -11.97 -12.50
CA ASP A 72 16.71 -13.16 -12.93
C ASP A 72 15.45 -12.79 -13.69
N LEU A 73 14.74 -11.75 -13.22
CA LEU A 73 13.54 -11.25 -13.87
C LEU A 73 13.83 -10.77 -15.31
N ILE A 74 14.86 -9.93 -15.49
CA ILE A 74 15.24 -9.40 -16.80
C ILE A 74 15.80 -10.51 -17.69
N ALA A 75 16.65 -11.40 -17.17
CA ALA A 75 17.17 -12.55 -17.90
C ALA A 75 16.05 -13.49 -18.38
N GLY A 76 15.01 -13.67 -17.57
CA GLY A 76 13.82 -14.42 -17.98
C GLY A 76 13.16 -13.84 -19.23
N TYR A 77 12.93 -12.52 -19.25
CA TYR A 77 12.34 -11.85 -20.43
C TYR A 77 13.29 -11.84 -21.66
N ILE A 78 14.62 -11.74 -21.45
CA ILE A 78 15.59 -11.85 -22.56
C ILE A 78 15.43 -13.21 -23.24
N ARG A 79 15.32 -14.31 -22.48
CA ARG A 79 15.19 -15.67 -23.00
C ARG A 79 13.80 -15.98 -23.56
N GLU A 80 12.75 -15.36 -23.04
CA GLU A 80 11.40 -15.49 -23.58
C GLU A 80 11.32 -14.96 -25.02
N ASP A 81 11.95 -13.80 -25.28
CA ASP A 81 11.99 -13.18 -26.61
C ASP A 81 13.10 -13.74 -27.49
N ASN A 82 14.20 -14.33 -26.94
CA ASN A 82 15.38 -14.83 -27.67
C ASN A 82 15.80 -16.19 -27.07
N PRO A 83 15.13 -17.29 -27.44
CA PRO A 83 15.39 -18.62 -26.84
C PRO A 83 16.79 -19.17 -27.12
N GLU A 84 17.52 -18.64 -28.13
CA GLU A 84 18.89 -19.00 -28.45
C GLU A 84 19.93 -18.47 -27.48
N ILE A 85 19.58 -17.49 -26.62
CA ILE A 85 20.47 -16.95 -25.60
C ILE A 85 20.38 -17.87 -24.35
N ASP A 86 21.54 -18.44 -23.99
CA ASP A 86 21.60 -19.28 -22.80
C ASP A 86 21.39 -18.49 -21.50
N GLU A 87 21.08 -19.20 -20.41
CA GLU A 87 20.75 -18.60 -19.11
C GLU A 87 21.88 -17.74 -18.53
N LYS A 88 23.14 -18.17 -18.70
CA LYS A 88 24.30 -17.44 -18.17
C LYS A 88 24.55 -16.15 -18.95
N GLU A 89 24.44 -16.21 -20.26
CA GLU A 89 24.59 -15.03 -21.12
C GLU A 89 23.44 -14.05 -20.88
N ALA A 90 22.19 -14.52 -20.76
CA ALA A 90 21.05 -13.68 -20.43
C ALA A 90 21.22 -12.98 -19.08
N ALA A 91 21.66 -13.70 -18.04
CA ALA A 91 21.94 -13.12 -16.73
C ALA A 91 23.06 -12.08 -16.77
N LYS A 92 24.14 -12.34 -17.54
CA LYS A 92 25.24 -11.39 -17.73
C LYS A 92 24.77 -10.10 -18.42
N ARG A 93 23.97 -10.21 -19.49
CA ARG A 93 23.39 -9.05 -20.19
C ARG A 93 22.46 -8.26 -19.29
N ALA A 94 21.59 -8.95 -18.54
CA ALA A 94 20.72 -8.34 -17.56
C ALA A 94 21.50 -7.58 -16.47
N GLN A 95 22.57 -8.17 -15.93
CA GLN A 95 23.43 -7.50 -14.96
C GLN A 95 24.09 -6.27 -15.55
N THR A 96 24.66 -6.37 -16.76
CA THR A 96 25.37 -5.27 -17.44
C THR A 96 24.47 -4.05 -17.65
N VAL A 97 23.24 -4.24 -18.14
CA VAL A 97 22.29 -3.12 -18.34
C VAL A 97 21.86 -2.49 -17.02
N LEU A 98 21.61 -3.30 -16.00
CA LEU A 98 21.21 -2.80 -14.68
C LEU A 98 22.35 -2.03 -13.98
N GLU A 99 23.60 -2.48 -14.09
CA GLU A 99 24.76 -1.74 -13.60
C GLU A 99 24.95 -0.44 -14.36
N ALA A 100 24.70 -0.42 -15.68
CA ALA A 100 24.81 0.77 -16.50
C ALA A 100 23.84 1.90 -16.05
N VAL A 101 22.66 1.53 -15.52
CA VAL A 101 21.68 2.49 -14.96
C VAL A 101 21.84 2.71 -13.45
N GLY A 102 22.92 2.21 -12.84
CA GLY A 102 23.32 2.54 -11.50
C GLY A 102 22.87 1.58 -10.40
N PHE A 103 22.36 0.39 -10.73
CA PHE A 103 22.13 -0.66 -9.73
C PHE A 103 23.44 -1.21 -9.19
N LYS A 104 23.46 -1.51 -7.91
CA LYS A 104 24.56 -2.19 -7.24
C LYS A 104 24.13 -3.54 -6.73
N PHE A 105 24.92 -4.56 -7.00
CA PHE A 105 24.67 -5.93 -6.59
C PHE A 105 25.73 -6.38 -5.57
N LYS A 106 25.30 -7.10 -4.52
CA LYS A 106 26.22 -7.71 -3.57
C LYS A 106 26.72 -9.04 -4.13
N SER A 107 28.04 -9.26 -4.04
CA SER A 107 28.58 -10.61 -4.24
C SER A 107 28.21 -11.49 -3.02
N LYS A 108 28.01 -12.80 -3.25
CA LYS A 108 27.63 -13.75 -2.19
C LYS A 108 28.58 -13.80 -0.96
N ASN A 109 29.82 -13.33 -1.09
CA ASN A 109 30.79 -13.33 -0.02
C ASN A 109 30.61 -12.21 1.00
N GLU A 110 29.66 -11.28 0.82
CA GLU A 110 29.41 -10.14 1.71
C GLU A 110 28.13 -10.26 2.54
N GLU A 111 27.40 -11.39 2.44
CA GLU A 111 26.13 -11.61 3.18
C GLU A 111 26.33 -12.13 4.61
N GLU A 112 27.55 -12.42 5.06
CA GLU A 112 27.84 -12.83 6.44
C GLU A 112 28.33 -11.65 7.28
N ASN A 113 27.40 -10.77 7.73
CA ASN A 113 27.65 -9.92 8.88
C ASN A 113 27.18 -10.64 10.15
N PRO A 114 28.03 -10.77 11.20
CA PRO A 114 27.71 -11.54 12.42
C PRO A 114 26.59 -10.95 13.29
N ASP A 115 26.12 -9.75 13.03
CA ASP A 115 25.13 -9.04 13.87
C ASP A 115 23.65 -9.39 13.58
N ASP A 116 23.37 -10.31 12.65
CA ASP A 116 21.99 -10.75 12.30
C ASP A 116 21.59 -12.11 12.93
N ASP A 117 22.29 -12.57 13.96
CA ASP A 117 22.10 -13.91 14.53
C ASP A 117 20.81 -14.12 15.34
N GLU A 118 20.01 -13.08 15.62
CA GLU A 118 18.77 -13.24 16.40
C GLU A 118 17.50 -13.59 15.59
N LYS A 119 17.58 -13.76 14.25
CA LYS A 119 16.41 -14.06 13.40
C LYS A 119 16.43 -15.45 12.73
N LYS A 120 17.10 -16.45 13.32
CA LYS A 120 17.27 -17.79 12.70
C LYS A 120 16.17 -18.82 13.02
N THR A 121 15.03 -18.49 13.59
CA THR A 121 14.07 -19.52 14.03
C THR A 121 12.99 -19.94 13.02
N ASP A 122 12.81 -19.27 11.87
CA ASP A 122 11.71 -19.63 10.93
C ASP A 122 12.12 -19.94 9.48
N LYS A 123 13.40 -20.31 9.22
CA LYS A 123 13.88 -20.61 7.85
C LYS A 123 14.17 -22.09 7.55
N LYS A 124 13.49 -23.04 8.18
CA LYS A 124 13.60 -24.47 7.78
C LYS A 124 12.39 -24.87 6.96
N SER A 125 12.38 -24.61 5.64
CA SER A 125 11.77 -25.44 4.59
C SER A 125 11.62 -24.72 3.24
N ARG A 126 12.68 -24.12 2.69
CA ARG A 126 12.72 -23.89 1.25
C ARG A 126 13.91 -24.67 0.69
N LYS A 127 13.61 -25.72 -0.09
CA LYS A 127 14.62 -26.43 -0.90
C LYS A 127 15.38 -25.37 -1.72
N LYS A 128 16.69 -25.24 -1.50
CA LYS A 128 17.58 -24.51 -2.40
C LYS A 128 17.51 -25.20 -3.77
N THR A 129 16.94 -24.56 -4.74
CA THR A 129 17.08 -24.93 -6.14
C THR A 129 18.48 -24.51 -6.59
N GLU A 130 19.12 -25.29 -7.45
CA GLU A 130 20.52 -25.13 -7.89
C GLU A 130 20.85 -23.80 -8.62
N ASN A 131 19.86 -22.96 -8.90
CA ASN A 131 19.98 -21.67 -9.61
C ASN A 131 20.22 -20.45 -8.70
N ASP A 132 20.65 -20.62 -7.48
CA ASP A 132 20.75 -19.52 -6.47
C ASP A 132 22.09 -18.76 -6.53
N ASN A 133 22.75 -18.71 -7.71
CA ASN A 133 24.07 -18.07 -7.86
C ASN A 133 24.04 -16.63 -8.38
N THR A 134 22.87 -16.11 -8.80
CA THR A 134 22.73 -14.75 -9.32
C THR A 134 22.81 -13.72 -8.18
N PRO A 135 23.60 -12.65 -8.30
CA PRO A 135 23.68 -11.63 -7.30
C PRO A 135 22.34 -10.91 -7.08
N ASN A 136 22.01 -10.61 -5.83
CA ASN A 136 20.81 -9.87 -5.47
C ASN A 136 21.07 -8.36 -5.47
N ALA A 137 20.08 -7.55 -5.87
CA ALA A 137 20.13 -6.12 -5.67
C ALA A 137 20.21 -5.77 -4.18
N ASN A 138 20.93 -4.70 -3.82
CA ASN A 138 21.10 -4.24 -2.44
C ASN A 138 19.76 -3.88 -1.78
N ALA A 139 18.78 -3.44 -2.57
CA ALA A 139 17.44 -3.09 -2.10
C ALA A 139 16.36 -3.72 -2.99
N VAL A 140 15.15 -3.88 -2.45
CA VAL A 140 13.98 -4.26 -3.23
C VAL A 140 13.69 -3.17 -4.25
N PHE A 141 13.60 -3.52 -5.52
CA PHE A 141 13.18 -2.63 -6.59
C PHE A 141 11.75 -2.92 -7.01
N PHE A 142 11.05 -1.87 -7.40
CA PHE A 142 9.67 -1.91 -7.84
C PHE A 142 9.60 -1.59 -9.33
N ILE A 143 9.20 -2.54 -10.17
CA ILE A 143 9.24 -2.46 -11.62
C ILE A 143 7.94 -2.97 -12.24
N SER A 144 7.45 -2.32 -13.31
CA SER A 144 6.35 -2.86 -14.10
C SER A 144 6.84 -3.94 -15.08
N LYS A 145 5.93 -4.81 -15.53
CA LYS A 145 6.24 -5.79 -16.59
C LYS A 145 6.72 -5.09 -17.86
N ALA A 146 6.04 -4.00 -18.25
CA ALA A 146 6.41 -3.22 -19.44
C ALA A 146 7.83 -2.65 -19.36
N GLN A 147 8.20 -2.08 -18.20
CA GLN A 147 9.56 -1.58 -17.95
C GLN A 147 10.59 -2.70 -17.99
N ALA A 148 10.29 -3.85 -17.37
CA ALA A 148 11.19 -4.99 -17.34
C ALA A 148 11.43 -5.56 -18.76
N MET A 149 10.37 -5.68 -19.56
CA MET A 149 10.48 -6.12 -20.96
C MET A 149 11.24 -5.10 -21.82
N ALA A 150 11.04 -3.80 -21.63
CA ALA A 150 11.77 -2.77 -22.35
C ALA A 150 13.28 -2.87 -22.09
N ILE A 151 13.68 -3.00 -20.83
CA ILE A 151 15.09 -3.21 -20.44
C ILE A 151 15.64 -4.53 -20.99
N ALA A 152 14.85 -5.61 -20.94
CA ALA A 152 15.25 -6.90 -21.49
C ALA A 152 15.54 -6.83 -23.01
N LYS A 153 14.69 -6.15 -23.77
CA LYS A 153 14.92 -5.91 -25.21
C LYS A 153 16.21 -5.13 -25.46
N MET A 154 16.43 -4.03 -24.72
CA MET A 154 17.66 -3.25 -24.86
C MET A 154 18.89 -4.10 -24.53
N ALA A 155 18.83 -4.94 -23.50
CA ALA A 155 19.92 -5.83 -23.11
C ALA A 155 20.17 -6.95 -24.13
N ALA A 156 19.12 -7.49 -24.76
CA ALA A 156 19.24 -8.54 -25.77
C ALA A 156 19.95 -8.06 -27.03
N PHE A 157 19.68 -6.84 -27.49
CA PHE A 157 20.26 -6.27 -28.69
C PHE A 157 21.62 -5.59 -28.49
N HIS A 158 22.00 -5.33 -27.23
CA HIS A 158 23.30 -4.72 -26.94
C HIS A 158 24.44 -5.75 -27.08
N SER A 159 25.34 -5.51 -28.06
CA SER A 159 26.47 -6.40 -28.32
C SER A 159 27.77 -6.02 -27.62
N GLY A 160 27.77 -4.87 -26.91
CA GLY A 160 28.93 -4.34 -26.22
C GLY A 160 29.04 -4.80 -24.75
N THR A 161 30.19 -4.55 -24.14
CA THR A 161 30.43 -4.75 -22.69
C THR A 161 30.13 -3.51 -21.89
N THR A 162 29.94 -2.37 -22.54
CA THR A 162 29.72 -1.06 -21.88
C THR A 162 28.68 -0.26 -22.65
N TYR A 163 27.79 0.40 -21.93
CA TYR A 163 26.78 1.29 -22.46
C TYR A 163 27.33 2.71 -22.63
N SER A 164 27.07 3.34 -23.76
CA SER A 164 27.33 4.76 -24.01
C SER A 164 26.46 5.64 -23.10
N LYS A 165 26.73 6.94 -23.05
CA LYS A 165 25.94 7.90 -22.26
C LYS A 165 24.48 7.98 -22.79
N GLU A 166 24.30 7.93 -24.09
CA GLU A 166 23.00 7.98 -24.75
C GLU A 166 22.19 6.72 -24.46
N GLU A 167 22.77 5.52 -24.65
CA GLU A 167 22.12 4.26 -24.32
C GLU A 167 21.72 4.15 -22.83
N LYS A 168 22.56 4.69 -21.91
CA LYS A 168 22.20 4.76 -20.48
C LYS A 168 20.98 5.64 -20.24
N GLN A 169 20.89 6.78 -20.92
CA GLN A 169 19.73 7.67 -20.83
C GLN A 169 18.46 6.98 -21.37
N ASP A 170 18.56 6.25 -22.48
CA ASP A 170 17.45 5.49 -23.03
C ASP A 170 16.97 4.39 -22.06
N CYS A 171 17.91 3.69 -21.41
CA CYS A 171 17.57 2.71 -20.37
C CYS A 171 16.88 3.36 -19.15
N VAL A 172 17.35 4.52 -18.70
CA VAL A 172 16.70 5.28 -17.62
C VAL A 172 15.28 5.68 -18.01
N LYS A 173 15.11 6.20 -19.24
CA LYS A 173 13.81 6.57 -19.79
C LYS A 173 12.86 5.38 -19.86
N ALA A 174 13.33 4.21 -20.33
CA ALA A 174 12.55 2.99 -20.35
C ALA A 174 12.07 2.53 -18.96
N LEU A 175 12.87 2.80 -17.91
CA LEU A 175 12.47 2.54 -16.51
C LEU A 175 11.53 3.61 -15.92
N GLN A 176 11.41 4.78 -16.54
CA GLN A 176 10.49 5.83 -16.11
C GLN A 176 9.13 5.73 -16.80
N GLU A 177 9.11 5.30 -18.06
CA GLU A 177 7.91 5.15 -18.87
C GLU A 177 7.09 3.91 -18.47
N ASN A 178 5.79 3.92 -18.76
CA ASN A 178 4.87 2.80 -18.58
C ASN A 178 4.93 2.16 -17.15
N PRO A 179 4.84 2.96 -16.07
CA PRO A 179 4.75 2.41 -14.73
C PRO A 179 3.47 1.57 -14.59
N SER A 180 3.49 0.58 -13.70
CA SER A 180 2.29 -0.12 -13.29
C SER A 180 1.39 0.78 -12.44
N ILE A 181 0.11 0.39 -12.30
CA ILE A 181 -0.89 1.15 -11.54
C ILE A 181 -0.41 1.43 -10.10
N ASP A 182 0.13 0.44 -9.44
CA ASP A 182 0.60 0.57 -8.06
C ASP A 182 1.91 1.39 -7.94
N ILE A 183 2.76 1.44 -8.99
CA ILE A 183 3.88 2.40 -9.06
C ILE A 183 3.35 3.82 -9.26
N ALA A 184 2.38 4.02 -10.14
CA ALA A 184 1.77 5.34 -10.36
C ALA A 184 1.07 5.88 -9.11
N LEU A 185 0.39 5.01 -8.35
CA LEU A 185 -0.28 5.36 -7.10
C LEU A 185 0.71 5.60 -5.95
N PHE A 186 1.56 4.62 -5.64
CA PHE A 186 2.37 4.63 -4.42
C PHE A 186 3.77 5.19 -4.58
N GLY A 187 4.18 5.44 -5.82
CA GLY A 187 5.51 5.92 -6.14
C GLY A 187 6.58 4.83 -6.05
N ARG A 188 7.75 5.19 -6.52
CA ARG A 188 8.96 4.39 -6.43
C ARG A 188 10.14 5.26 -6.03
N MET A 189 10.89 4.83 -5.02
CA MET A 189 12.14 5.45 -4.63
C MET A 189 13.25 4.40 -4.68
N LEU A 190 14.40 4.76 -5.24
CA LEU A 190 15.63 3.98 -5.18
C LEU A 190 16.69 4.79 -4.46
N ALA A 191 17.20 4.27 -3.36
CA ALA A 191 18.27 4.91 -2.62
C ALA A 191 19.54 4.97 -3.51
N GLY A 192 20.08 6.18 -3.70
CA GLY A 192 21.29 6.40 -4.48
C GLY A 192 21.11 6.64 -5.98
N ASN A 193 19.88 6.61 -6.51
CA ASN A 193 19.58 6.98 -7.89
C ASN A 193 18.27 7.78 -7.98
N SER A 194 18.39 9.12 -8.01
CA SER A 194 17.24 10.03 -8.10
C SER A 194 16.50 9.94 -9.43
N ASP A 195 17.19 9.54 -10.50
CA ASP A 195 16.65 9.54 -11.86
C ASP A 195 15.62 8.42 -12.07
N LEU A 196 15.65 7.38 -11.23
CA LEU A 196 14.67 6.28 -11.25
C LEU A 196 13.49 6.49 -10.29
N LYS A 197 13.38 7.67 -9.67
CA LYS A 197 12.27 8.02 -8.80
C LYS A 197 10.98 8.19 -9.62
N THR A 198 9.87 7.66 -9.09
CA THR A 198 8.51 7.99 -9.53
C THR A 198 7.76 8.59 -8.36
N ASP A 199 7.23 9.80 -8.51
CA ASP A 199 6.44 10.44 -7.47
C ASP A 199 5.10 9.72 -7.29
N ALA A 200 4.66 9.62 -6.05
CA ALA A 200 3.38 9.00 -5.71
C ALA A 200 2.23 9.97 -6.01
N SER A 201 1.18 9.50 -6.66
CA SER A 201 -0.07 10.26 -6.80
C SER A 201 -0.99 10.08 -5.59
N VAL A 202 -0.77 9.09 -4.73
CA VAL A 202 -1.55 8.87 -3.52
C VAL A 202 -0.68 8.97 -2.26
N GLN A 203 -1.24 9.63 -1.25
CA GLN A 203 -0.70 9.65 0.11
C GLN A 203 -1.60 8.81 0.99
N VAL A 204 -1.04 7.84 1.73
CA VAL A 204 -1.76 7.00 2.69
C VAL A 204 -1.18 7.27 4.07
N ALA A 205 -2.01 7.72 5.00
CA ALA A 205 -1.61 7.98 6.38
C ALA A 205 -1.45 6.67 7.18
N HIS A 206 -0.70 6.74 8.29
CA HIS A 206 -0.84 5.72 9.33
C HIS A 206 -2.26 5.82 9.91
N ALA A 207 -2.97 4.70 10.00
CA ALA A 207 -4.23 4.67 10.73
C ALA A 207 -3.97 4.73 12.23
N ILE A 208 -4.77 5.50 12.95
CA ILE A 208 -4.70 5.61 14.41
C ILE A 208 -6.08 5.38 15.03
N SER A 209 -6.12 4.87 16.25
CA SER A 209 -7.39 4.78 16.99
C SER A 209 -7.92 6.17 17.35
N THR A 210 -9.23 6.33 17.28
CA THR A 210 -9.94 7.55 17.66
C THR A 210 -9.93 7.78 19.18
N HIS A 211 -9.73 6.70 19.95
CA HIS A 211 -9.70 6.67 21.42
C HIS A 211 -8.38 6.09 21.94
N ALA A 212 -8.12 6.29 23.23
CA ALA A 212 -6.98 5.67 23.90
C ALA A 212 -7.12 4.14 23.94
N VAL A 213 -6.01 3.42 23.80
CA VAL A 213 -5.98 1.95 23.88
C VAL A 213 -4.94 1.48 24.89
N ASN A 214 -5.21 0.33 25.49
CA ASN A 214 -4.25 -0.46 26.22
C ASN A 214 -4.09 -1.81 25.51
N ASN A 215 -2.88 -2.35 25.49
CA ASN A 215 -2.68 -3.71 25.02
C ASN A 215 -3.13 -4.68 26.13
N GLU A 216 -3.82 -5.72 25.71
CA GLU A 216 -4.22 -6.86 26.51
C GLU A 216 -3.36 -8.07 26.13
N TYR A 217 -3.28 -9.06 26.99
CA TYR A 217 -2.43 -10.22 26.82
C TYR A 217 -3.24 -11.48 27.05
N ASP A 218 -3.02 -12.47 26.19
CA ASP A 218 -3.62 -13.80 26.26
C ASP A 218 -2.48 -14.83 26.33
N ASP A 219 -2.49 -15.62 27.37
CA ASP A 219 -1.54 -16.71 27.56
C ASP A 219 -2.13 -17.98 26.96
N PHE A 220 -1.42 -18.58 26.01
CA PHE A 220 -1.84 -19.80 25.35
C PHE A 220 -0.87 -20.95 25.59
N THR A 221 -1.43 -22.15 25.62
CA THR A 221 -0.68 -23.39 25.79
C THR A 221 -0.99 -24.38 24.66
N ALA A 222 -0.02 -25.19 24.27
CA ALA A 222 -0.23 -26.30 23.36
C ALA A 222 -0.39 -27.61 24.19
N VAL A 223 -1.47 -28.34 23.91
CA VAL A 223 -1.73 -29.65 24.53
C VAL A 223 -1.09 -30.69 23.63
N ASP A 224 -0.35 -31.65 24.26
CA ASP A 224 0.21 -32.82 23.59
C ASP A 224 -0.79 -33.99 23.67
N ASP A 225 -1.33 -34.40 22.53
CA ASP A 225 -2.31 -35.51 22.45
C ASP A 225 -1.71 -36.90 22.73
N TYR A 226 -0.39 -37.01 22.68
CA TYR A 226 0.33 -38.30 22.90
C TYR A 226 0.78 -38.50 24.34
N THR A 227 1.00 -37.43 25.10
CA THR A 227 1.47 -37.50 26.50
C THR A 227 0.30 -37.48 27.47
N LYS A 228 -0.42 -38.61 27.62
CA LYS A 228 -1.68 -38.65 28.39
C LYS A 228 -1.54 -38.72 29.89
N ASP A 229 -0.39 -39.13 30.46
CA ASP A 229 -0.37 -39.57 31.86
C ASP A 229 0.62 -38.92 32.82
N ASP A 230 1.52 -38.01 32.41
CA ASP A 230 2.54 -37.55 33.38
C ASP A 230 2.90 -36.04 33.36
N ASN A 231 2.33 -35.26 32.50
CA ASN A 231 2.60 -33.81 32.52
C ASN A 231 1.39 -33.00 32.05
N THR A 232 0.69 -32.41 33.00
CA THR A 232 -0.19 -31.25 32.74
C THR A 232 0.61 -30.02 32.27
N GLY A 233 1.90 -30.21 31.92
CA GLY A 233 2.78 -29.22 31.36
C GLY A 233 2.52 -29.05 29.88
N ALA A 234 2.14 -27.84 29.49
CA ALA A 234 2.02 -27.43 28.12
C ALA A 234 3.34 -27.69 27.34
N GLY A 235 3.25 -28.36 26.21
CA GLY A 235 4.39 -28.55 25.30
C GLY A 235 4.98 -27.26 24.79
N HIS A 236 4.20 -26.18 24.85
CA HIS A 236 4.62 -24.83 24.55
C HIS A 236 3.70 -23.83 25.27
N MET A 237 4.28 -22.83 25.91
CA MET A 237 3.55 -21.68 26.47
C MET A 237 3.98 -20.44 25.72
N GLY A 238 3.04 -19.56 25.44
CA GLY A 238 3.32 -18.27 24.80
C GLY A 238 2.29 -17.22 25.18
N THR A 239 2.66 -15.95 25.05
CA THR A 239 1.78 -14.81 25.32
C THR A 239 1.51 -14.07 24.02
N ALA A 240 0.26 -13.81 23.70
CA ALA A 240 -0.17 -13.01 22.57
C ALA A 240 -0.74 -11.67 23.02
N ALA A 241 -0.14 -10.58 22.58
CA ALA A 241 -0.69 -9.24 22.80
C ALA A 241 -1.70 -8.87 21.70
N TYR A 242 -2.77 -8.20 22.11
CA TYR A 242 -3.83 -7.71 21.22
C TYR A 242 -4.45 -6.40 21.76
N ASN A 243 -5.21 -5.72 20.93
CA ASN A 243 -6.08 -4.63 21.34
C ASN A 243 -7.31 -4.54 20.42
N SER A 244 -8.31 -3.76 20.82
CA SER A 244 -9.48 -3.42 20.02
C SER A 244 -9.58 -1.92 19.85
N CYS A 245 -10.07 -1.44 18.70
CA CYS A 245 -10.21 0.00 18.50
C CYS A 245 -11.10 0.36 17.31
N THR A 246 -11.67 1.56 17.35
CA THR A 246 -12.17 2.26 16.19
C THR A 246 -11.03 3.08 15.58
N MET A 247 -10.64 2.77 14.35
CA MET A 247 -9.54 3.44 13.65
C MET A 247 -10.07 4.54 12.73
N TYR A 248 -9.35 5.65 12.67
CA TYR A 248 -9.42 6.62 11.60
C TYR A 248 -8.33 6.32 10.57
N ARG A 249 -8.75 6.14 9.31
CA ARG A 249 -7.89 5.90 8.15
C ARG A 249 -8.04 7.06 7.19
N PHE A 250 -6.94 7.51 6.62
CA PHE A 250 -6.92 8.60 5.66
C PHE A 250 -6.03 8.26 4.46
N ALA A 251 -6.52 8.58 3.27
CA ALA A 251 -5.71 8.65 2.06
C ALA A 251 -6.16 9.87 1.23
N SER A 252 -5.22 10.46 0.50
CA SER A 252 -5.50 11.49 -0.50
C SER A 252 -4.89 11.11 -1.82
N LEU A 253 -5.66 11.20 -2.89
CA LEU A 253 -5.26 10.88 -4.25
C LEU A 253 -5.29 12.13 -5.11
N ASN A 254 -4.16 12.49 -5.73
CA ASN A 254 -4.05 13.54 -6.73
C ASN A 254 -4.38 12.95 -8.11
N VAL A 255 -5.62 13.13 -8.55
CA VAL A 255 -6.12 12.62 -9.83
C VAL A 255 -5.37 13.23 -11.01
N THR A 256 -5.02 14.53 -10.92
CA THR A 256 -4.30 15.23 -11.99
C THR A 256 -2.92 14.64 -12.23
N ASP A 257 -2.18 14.32 -11.16
CA ASP A 257 -0.86 13.68 -11.27
C ASP A 257 -0.97 12.22 -11.70
N LEU A 258 -1.96 11.48 -11.19
CA LEU A 258 -2.22 10.10 -11.61
C LEU A 258 -2.49 10.03 -13.10
N ASN A 259 -3.38 10.88 -13.62
CA ASN A 259 -3.70 10.94 -15.05
C ASN A 259 -2.47 11.27 -15.92
N ARG A 260 -1.60 12.16 -15.43
CA ARG A 260 -0.34 12.49 -16.11
C ARG A 260 0.64 11.30 -16.16
N ILE A 261 0.69 10.50 -15.09
CA ILE A 261 1.62 9.36 -14.98
C ILE A 261 1.12 8.16 -15.80
N LEU A 262 -0.18 7.90 -15.80
CA LEU A 262 -0.78 6.71 -16.41
C LEU A 262 -0.96 6.79 -17.93
N GLN A 263 -0.69 7.88 -18.59
CA GLN A 263 -0.76 8.13 -20.04
C GLN A 263 -1.46 7.02 -20.86
N GLY A 264 -2.78 7.12 -21.07
CA GLY A 264 -3.55 6.17 -21.91
C GLY A 264 -4.20 5.00 -21.15
N THR A 265 -4.06 4.93 -19.83
CA THR A 265 -4.86 4.05 -18.97
C THR A 265 -6.09 4.82 -18.48
N ASP A 266 -7.22 4.12 -18.31
CA ASP A 266 -8.42 4.74 -17.74
C ASP A 266 -8.20 5.13 -16.26
N THR A 267 -7.86 6.39 -16.05
CA THR A 267 -7.60 6.94 -14.73
C THR A 267 -8.84 6.89 -13.83
N ALA A 268 -10.04 7.02 -14.39
CA ALA A 268 -11.28 7.00 -13.63
C ALA A 268 -11.53 5.59 -13.06
N GLU A 269 -11.32 4.54 -13.85
CA GLU A 269 -11.35 3.16 -13.41
C GLU A 269 -10.32 2.91 -12.29
N VAL A 270 -9.08 3.37 -12.47
CA VAL A 270 -8.03 3.21 -11.46
C VAL A 270 -8.38 3.90 -10.14
N VAL A 271 -9.00 5.08 -10.17
CA VAL A 271 -9.48 5.77 -8.96
C VAL A 271 -10.60 5.01 -8.28
N ARG A 272 -11.55 4.46 -9.04
CA ARG A 272 -12.63 3.62 -8.56
C ARG A 272 -12.09 2.37 -7.86
N GLU A 273 -11.21 1.64 -8.51
CA GLU A 273 -10.62 0.40 -7.98
C GLU A 273 -9.68 0.67 -6.79
N PHE A 274 -8.97 1.81 -6.79
CA PHE A 274 -8.23 2.24 -5.60
C PHE A 274 -9.18 2.51 -4.42
N ALA A 275 -10.31 3.16 -4.66
CA ALA A 275 -11.34 3.42 -3.63
C ALA A 275 -11.87 2.09 -3.05
N GLU A 276 -12.25 1.13 -3.91
CA GLU A 276 -12.68 -0.19 -3.47
C GLU A 276 -11.58 -0.87 -2.63
N ALA A 277 -10.36 -0.94 -3.16
CA ALA A 277 -9.26 -1.61 -2.48
C ALA A 277 -8.91 -0.92 -1.15
N PHE A 278 -8.90 0.43 -1.10
CA PHE A 278 -8.64 1.16 0.15
C PHE A 278 -9.72 0.92 1.19
N ILE A 279 -10.98 0.88 0.81
CA ILE A 279 -12.12 0.71 1.73
C ILE A 279 -12.22 -0.75 2.21
N CYS A 280 -12.14 -1.73 1.30
CA CYS A 280 -12.44 -3.13 1.58
C CYS A 280 -11.23 -3.96 2.04
N SER A 281 -9.98 -3.53 1.75
CA SER A 281 -8.81 -4.28 2.19
C SER A 281 -8.51 -4.05 3.67
N MET A 282 -7.86 -5.05 4.28
CA MET A 282 -7.37 -4.97 5.65
C MET A 282 -6.07 -5.75 5.80
N PRO A 283 -5.09 -5.24 6.58
CA PRO A 283 -3.90 -6.02 6.91
C PRO A 283 -4.24 -7.32 7.63
N THR A 284 -3.57 -8.41 7.26
CA THR A 284 -3.89 -9.78 7.67
C THR A 284 -3.09 -10.28 8.90
N GLY A 285 -2.50 -9.35 9.68
CA GLY A 285 -1.73 -9.72 10.87
C GLY A 285 -2.56 -10.55 11.84
N LYS A 286 -2.07 -11.75 12.19
CA LYS A 286 -2.74 -12.74 13.07
C LYS A 286 -4.22 -13.01 12.70
N GLN A 287 -4.61 -12.87 11.45
CA GLN A 287 -6.00 -13.02 10.99
C GLN A 287 -6.56 -14.41 11.31
N ASN A 288 -5.77 -15.47 11.20
CA ASN A 288 -6.20 -16.83 11.52
C ASN A 288 -6.54 -17.03 13.00
N SER A 289 -5.94 -16.25 13.90
CA SER A 289 -6.20 -16.35 15.35
C SER A 289 -7.37 -15.48 15.79
N PHE A 290 -7.55 -14.31 15.16
CA PHE A 290 -8.51 -13.31 15.65
C PHE A 290 -9.71 -13.09 14.72
N ALA A 291 -9.65 -13.52 13.44
CA ALA A 291 -10.72 -13.34 12.45
C ALA A 291 -11.27 -11.89 12.40
N SER A 292 -10.36 -10.91 12.46
CA SER A 292 -10.66 -9.50 12.71
C SER A 292 -11.05 -8.70 11.46
N ALA A 293 -11.34 -9.35 10.34
CA ALA A 293 -11.78 -8.67 9.12
C ALA A 293 -13.16 -8.03 9.32
N THR A 294 -13.21 -6.71 9.28
CA THR A 294 -14.44 -5.91 9.38
C THR A 294 -14.56 -4.97 8.20
N LEU A 295 -15.77 -4.53 7.89
CA LEU A 295 -16.01 -3.42 6.97
C LEU A 295 -16.04 -2.10 7.76
N PRO A 296 -15.76 -0.95 7.09
CA PRO A 296 -15.88 0.36 7.72
C PRO A 296 -17.27 0.68 8.24
N ASP A 297 -17.33 1.35 9.39
CA ASP A 297 -18.56 1.93 9.94
C ASP A 297 -19.00 3.17 9.15
N VAL A 298 -18.00 3.96 8.72
CA VAL A 298 -18.19 5.20 7.94
C VAL A 298 -17.12 5.30 6.87
N VAL A 299 -17.56 5.60 5.67
CA VAL A 299 -16.71 6.06 4.57
C VAL A 299 -17.18 7.46 4.19
N TYR A 300 -16.29 8.44 4.28
CA TYR A 300 -16.54 9.82 3.87
C TYR A 300 -15.51 10.22 2.84
N ILE A 301 -15.94 10.56 1.64
CA ILE A 301 -15.06 10.95 0.53
C ILE A 301 -15.36 12.39 0.14
N THR A 302 -14.30 13.18 -0.01
CA THR A 302 -14.40 14.55 -0.49
C THR A 302 -13.62 14.75 -1.78
N ILE A 303 -14.17 15.53 -2.70
CA ILE A 303 -13.52 15.97 -3.94
C ILE A 303 -13.16 17.44 -3.78
N ARG A 304 -11.89 17.78 -4.02
CA ARG A 304 -11.33 19.12 -3.80
C ARG A 304 -10.50 19.56 -5.00
N LYS A 305 -10.47 20.88 -5.25
CA LYS A 305 -9.65 21.52 -6.31
C LYS A 305 -8.42 22.24 -5.74
N ASP A 306 -8.42 22.53 -4.46
CA ASP A 306 -7.39 23.32 -3.78
C ASP A 306 -6.21 22.44 -3.30
N ARG A 307 -6.45 21.60 -2.31
CA ARG A 307 -5.43 20.78 -1.62
C ARG A 307 -6.08 19.61 -0.86
N PRO A 308 -5.31 18.55 -0.53
CA PRO A 308 -5.79 17.52 0.38
C PRO A 308 -5.97 18.06 1.79
N VAL A 309 -6.97 17.55 2.49
CA VAL A 309 -7.29 17.94 3.88
C VAL A 309 -7.46 16.68 4.74
N ASN A 310 -6.53 16.46 5.68
CA ASN A 310 -6.62 15.36 6.63
C ASN A 310 -7.38 15.80 7.89
N LEU A 311 -8.50 15.15 8.18
CA LEU A 311 -9.35 15.47 9.33
C LEU A 311 -8.93 14.75 10.63
N CYS A 312 -7.69 14.24 10.75
CA CYS A 312 -7.23 13.55 11.95
C CYS A 312 -7.28 14.42 13.22
N GLY A 313 -7.25 15.76 13.08
CA GLY A 313 -7.42 16.68 14.20
C GLY A 313 -8.71 16.48 14.99
N ALA A 314 -9.75 15.91 14.39
CA ALA A 314 -10.97 15.49 15.09
C ALA A 314 -10.71 14.54 16.28
N PHE A 315 -9.57 13.85 16.26
CA PHE A 315 -9.18 12.83 17.22
C PHE A 315 -7.95 13.19 18.05
N GLU A 316 -7.45 14.42 17.97
CA GLU A 316 -6.38 14.88 18.87
C GLU A 316 -6.79 14.69 20.31
N LYS A 317 -8.01 15.12 20.68
CA LYS A 317 -8.64 14.73 21.92
C LYS A 317 -9.25 13.34 21.77
N ALA A 318 -8.73 12.37 22.52
CA ALA A 318 -9.23 11.00 22.48
C ALA A 318 -10.74 10.94 22.79
N ILE A 319 -11.46 10.18 21.97
CA ILE A 319 -12.87 9.86 22.22
C ILE A 319 -12.95 9.11 23.58
N LYS A 320 -13.83 9.57 24.45
CA LYS A 320 -14.06 8.93 25.74
C LYS A 320 -14.92 7.68 25.57
N PRO A 321 -14.66 6.61 26.33
CA PRO A 321 -15.54 5.44 26.37
C PRO A 321 -16.99 5.84 26.63
N SER A 322 -17.92 5.21 25.93
CA SER A 322 -19.36 5.42 26.10
C SER A 322 -20.09 4.07 26.08
N GLU A 323 -21.30 4.05 26.62
CA GLU A 323 -22.17 2.87 26.60
C GLU A 323 -22.56 2.47 25.14
N ASN A 324 -22.50 3.42 24.21
CA ASN A 324 -22.79 3.22 22.78
C ASN A 324 -21.54 2.81 21.96
N GLY A 325 -20.44 2.44 22.61
CA GLY A 325 -19.17 2.13 21.94
C GLY A 325 -18.45 3.38 21.43
N ASN A 326 -17.53 3.21 20.47
CA ASN A 326 -16.67 4.29 19.98
C ASN A 326 -16.99 4.75 18.55
N ALA A 327 -17.68 3.96 17.74
CA ALA A 327 -17.93 4.27 16.33
C ALA A 327 -18.81 5.52 16.15
N GLU A 328 -19.97 5.58 16.84
CA GLU A 328 -20.88 6.71 16.75
C GLU A 328 -20.28 8.01 17.31
N PRO A 329 -19.67 8.04 18.52
CA PRO A 329 -18.98 9.23 19.01
C PRO A 329 -17.84 9.68 18.07
N SER A 330 -17.13 8.74 17.42
CA SER A 330 -16.09 9.07 16.45
C SER A 330 -16.65 9.72 15.19
N ALA A 331 -17.76 9.21 14.66
CA ALA A 331 -18.45 9.80 13.51
C ALA A 331 -18.93 11.23 13.83
N ASN A 332 -19.50 11.44 15.00
CA ASN A 332 -19.95 12.76 15.46
C ASN A 332 -18.78 13.74 15.62
N ALA A 333 -17.64 13.30 16.18
CA ALA A 333 -16.45 14.14 16.30
C ALA A 333 -15.87 14.50 14.92
N LEU A 334 -15.78 13.54 14.00
CA LEU A 334 -15.33 13.77 12.63
C LEU A 334 -16.20 14.78 11.90
N LYS A 335 -17.54 14.61 11.98
CA LYS A 335 -18.52 15.51 11.37
C LYS A 335 -18.40 16.93 11.94
N GLN A 336 -18.35 17.08 13.25
CA GLN A 336 -18.27 18.40 13.88
C GLN A 336 -16.96 19.12 13.55
N TYR A 337 -15.85 18.37 13.55
CA TYR A 337 -14.55 18.93 13.16
C TYR A 337 -14.54 19.37 11.70
N ALA A 338 -15.11 18.55 10.79
CA ALA A 338 -15.24 18.91 9.38
C ALA A 338 -16.08 20.17 9.18
N LYS A 339 -17.25 20.28 9.86
CA LYS A 339 -18.10 21.49 9.78
C LYS A 339 -17.34 22.74 10.18
N ASN A 340 -16.72 22.73 11.35
CA ASN A 340 -15.97 23.89 11.86
C ASN A 340 -14.82 24.27 10.89
N LEU A 341 -14.10 23.25 10.38
CA LEU A 341 -13.01 23.48 9.45
C LEU A 341 -13.49 24.12 8.13
N TYR A 342 -14.67 23.71 7.63
CA TYR A 342 -15.24 24.23 6.40
C TYR A 342 -15.90 25.61 6.57
N GLU A 343 -16.22 26.01 7.78
CA GLU A 343 -16.63 27.40 8.12
C GLU A 343 -15.41 28.33 8.13
N ASP A 344 -14.25 27.83 8.59
CA ASP A 344 -13.02 28.62 8.67
C ASP A 344 -12.21 28.62 7.35
N TYR A 345 -12.36 27.56 6.54
CA TYR A 345 -11.63 27.35 5.29
C TYR A 345 -12.59 26.87 4.18
N ASP A 346 -12.07 26.61 2.99
CA ASP A 346 -12.88 26.18 1.86
C ASP A 346 -13.48 24.77 2.06
N ALA A 347 -14.78 24.66 1.83
CA ALA A 347 -15.49 23.39 1.76
C ALA A 347 -15.05 22.57 0.53
N PRO A 348 -15.20 21.23 0.53
CA PRO A 348 -15.00 20.43 -0.68
C PRO A 348 -16.07 20.74 -1.74
N GLU A 349 -15.71 20.59 -3.00
CA GLU A 349 -16.65 20.72 -4.14
C GLU A 349 -17.80 19.70 -4.04
N LYS A 350 -17.47 18.49 -3.60
CA LYS A 350 -18.44 17.42 -3.36
C LYS A 350 -18.02 16.57 -2.18
N ALA A 351 -19.03 16.09 -1.45
CA ALA A 351 -18.86 15.14 -0.36
C ALA A 351 -19.90 14.02 -0.47
N ILE A 352 -19.45 12.78 -0.41
CA ILE A 352 -20.28 11.57 -0.48
C ILE A 352 -19.95 10.64 0.69
N THR A 353 -20.93 9.86 1.15
CA THR A 353 -20.73 8.99 2.31
C THR A 353 -21.47 7.65 2.21
N VAL A 354 -20.86 6.63 2.83
CA VAL A 354 -21.48 5.35 3.16
C VAL A 354 -21.41 5.17 4.67
N GLY A 355 -22.41 4.54 5.27
CA GLY A 355 -22.50 4.38 6.71
C GLY A 355 -23.42 5.43 7.34
N ARG A 356 -23.22 5.72 8.62
CA ARG A 356 -24.07 6.62 9.40
C ARG A 356 -23.26 7.71 10.08
N GLY A 357 -23.85 8.89 10.20
CA GLY A 357 -23.31 9.98 10.99
C GLY A 357 -22.72 11.15 10.20
N MET A 358 -22.61 11.05 8.86
CA MET A 358 -22.07 12.10 8.00
C MET A 358 -23.14 12.74 7.09
N GLU A 359 -24.41 12.33 7.18
CA GLU A 359 -25.50 12.70 6.28
C GLU A 359 -25.81 14.20 6.24
N GLU A 360 -25.41 14.94 7.27
CA GLU A 360 -25.59 16.40 7.34
C GLU A 360 -24.61 17.19 6.46
N ILE A 361 -23.47 16.58 6.08
CA ILE A 361 -22.40 17.22 5.33
C ILE A 361 -22.00 16.47 4.06
N ALA A 362 -22.65 15.34 3.76
CA ALA A 362 -22.35 14.51 2.60
C ALA A 362 -23.60 13.82 2.07
N GLU A 363 -23.65 13.61 0.75
CA GLU A 363 -24.68 12.81 0.11
C GLU A 363 -24.50 11.33 0.47
N LYS A 364 -25.49 10.75 1.17
CA LYS A 364 -25.46 9.34 1.56
C LYS A 364 -25.90 8.45 0.40
N MET A 365 -25.14 7.38 0.20
CA MET A 365 -25.45 6.41 -0.84
C MET A 365 -24.96 5.00 -0.48
N SER A 366 -25.31 4.00 -1.31
CA SER A 366 -24.74 2.66 -1.17
C SER A 366 -23.30 2.62 -1.66
N PHE A 367 -22.55 1.60 -1.22
CA PHE A 367 -21.13 1.46 -1.56
C PHE A 367 -20.88 1.41 -3.08
N HIS A 368 -21.64 0.61 -3.83
CA HIS A 368 -21.51 0.53 -5.28
C HIS A 368 -21.84 1.87 -5.96
N LYS A 369 -22.91 2.54 -5.53
CA LYS A 369 -23.26 3.88 -6.05
C LYS A 369 -22.17 4.90 -5.76
N LEU A 370 -21.49 4.81 -4.61
CA LEU A 370 -20.37 5.68 -4.27
C LEU A 370 -19.20 5.49 -5.26
N LEU A 371 -18.84 4.24 -5.57
CA LEU A 371 -17.77 3.93 -6.53
C LEU A 371 -18.11 4.46 -7.93
N ASP A 372 -19.34 4.21 -8.41
CA ASP A 372 -19.80 4.67 -9.72
C ASP A 372 -19.86 6.21 -9.80
N THR A 373 -20.29 6.86 -8.71
CA THR A 373 -20.33 8.33 -8.62
C THR A 373 -18.92 8.91 -8.66
N LEU A 374 -17.97 8.30 -7.97
CA LEU A 374 -16.57 8.73 -7.96
C LEU A 374 -15.94 8.57 -9.34
N GLU A 375 -16.12 7.43 -10.00
CA GLU A 375 -15.61 7.15 -11.35
C GLU A 375 -16.15 8.17 -12.36
N LYS A 376 -17.47 8.41 -12.35
CA LYS A 376 -18.12 9.41 -13.21
C LYS A 376 -17.58 10.82 -12.96
N ALA A 377 -17.37 11.21 -11.70
CA ALA A 377 -16.82 12.52 -11.35
C ALA A 377 -15.40 12.71 -11.91
N VAL A 378 -14.56 11.70 -11.75
CA VAL A 378 -13.17 11.71 -12.27
C VAL A 378 -13.16 11.75 -13.80
N SER A 379 -13.98 10.91 -14.46
CA SER A 379 -14.08 10.86 -15.92
C SER A 379 -14.49 12.23 -16.49
N ASN A 380 -15.49 12.88 -15.89
CA ASN A 380 -15.94 14.22 -16.33
C ASN A 380 -14.84 15.28 -16.16
N ALA A 381 -14.13 15.27 -15.03
CA ALA A 381 -13.03 16.20 -14.78
C ALA A 381 -11.88 16.03 -15.77
N ILE A 382 -11.53 14.79 -16.13
CA ILE A 382 -10.48 14.49 -17.12
C ILE A 382 -10.91 14.93 -18.52
N ALA A 383 -12.18 14.71 -18.88
CA ALA A 383 -12.73 15.10 -20.19
C ALA A 383 -12.89 16.63 -20.36
N GLY A 384 -12.62 17.45 -19.32
CA GLY A 384 -12.81 18.90 -19.35
C GLY A 384 -14.28 19.30 -19.49
N LYS A 385 -15.21 18.38 -19.25
CA LYS A 385 -16.63 18.69 -19.12
C LYS A 385 -16.82 19.32 -17.76
N GLY A 386 -17.15 20.60 -17.71
CA GLY A 386 -17.44 21.33 -16.46
C GLY A 386 -18.41 20.53 -15.60
N ASP A 387 -18.34 20.75 -14.31
CA ASP A 387 -19.02 20.09 -13.20
C ASP A 387 -20.19 19.15 -13.59
N GLY A 388 -19.86 17.92 -13.99
CA GLY A 388 -20.81 16.90 -14.42
C GLY A 388 -21.65 16.32 -13.27
N PHE A 389 -21.99 17.18 -12.28
CA PHE A 389 -22.79 16.83 -11.12
C PHE A 389 -24.24 17.34 -11.18
N GLU A 390 -24.60 18.08 -12.25
CA GLU A 390 -25.94 18.69 -12.33
C GLU A 390 -27.06 17.76 -12.85
N GLU A 391 -26.79 16.52 -13.27
CA GLU A 391 -27.87 15.61 -13.71
C GLU A 391 -27.77 14.21 -13.09
N ALA A 392 -28.22 14.08 -11.86
CA ALA A 392 -28.76 12.84 -11.30
C ALA A 392 -29.74 13.16 -10.17
N VAL A 393 -30.84 13.82 -10.52
CA VAL A 393 -32.09 13.86 -9.71
C VAL A 393 -33.06 12.86 -10.30
#